data_5376b59d7d729fc15841ed79e4f82be4
#
_entry.id   5376b59d7d729fc15841ed79e4f82be4
#
_cell.length_a   1.000
_cell.length_b   1.000
_cell.length_c   1.000
_cell.angle_alpha   90.00
_cell.angle_beta   90.00
_cell.angle_gamma   90.00
#
_symmetry.space_group_name_H-M   'P 1'
#
loop_
_entity.id
_entity.type
_entity.pdbx_description
1 polymer ?
#
loop_
_entity_poly.entity_id
_entity_poly.type
_entity_poly.pdbx_seq_one_letter_code
_entity_poly.pdbx_strand_id
1 'polypeptide(L)'
;MASIRVLEDKVANQIAAGEVVERPAAVVKELLENSLDAGATRVVIDFSRGGKALIVVEDDGRGMTAEEASLCLLRHATSKIRVASDLDRVATFGFRGEAIPSIASVSRFTLQTRAAGEPSGTEVLVLGGRTAHARDHGMAVGTRIEVANLFHPVPARLKFLKSEETESAHIIRLVRLYAVAHPAVGFLLREDGREVFRSPGDAPLLERVREIWGRQVAEEVTVMPAFQREGMRLTGLLGKPGVSRGTRQDLVTVVNGRPVDSRTMAFALTESYHTLIPKGRYPLAFVFLEIDPAWVDVNVHPAKREVRFRDEAKVRGFIIGSVLAALRARGGDGLPVETLPAAVPAATPAAPALAGPSVPPPAVVPVPPAAPVSAGEASRSAAPLRLGWRLVGRLREERVAFETPAGLVVMDLGAAHQRVLYEDILSRFTTGSAVSQPLLVPLALELEPLPAAVLKERSSLLASAGFEFEEYGRNFWRVAALPSWLDPAGAEAFLRDLLAEMARREGDFGRSELAYDALARHAVRGARRKGDAMSDPEILALAEALFRTSQPGVCPRGRRTFVEWTDADLGRRFG
;
A
#
# COMPACT_ATOMS: atom_id res chain seq x y z
N MET A 1 23.76 -35.21 23.20
CA MET A 1 24.18 -34.71 21.87
C MET A 1 22.99 -34.86 20.94
N ALA A 2 22.55 -33.78 20.29
CA ALA A 2 21.48 -33.88 19.30
C ALA A 2 22.06 -34.54 18.03
N SER A 3 21.54 -35.70 17.65
CA SER A 3 21.94 -36.38 16.40
C SER A 3 21.11 -35.86 15.23
N ILE A 4 21.76 -35.56 14.12
CA ILE A 4 21.10 -35.26 12.84
C ILE A 4 20.26 -36.49 12.45
N ARG A 5 18.96 -36.27 12.11
CA ARG A 5 18.04 -37.35 11.67
C ARG A 5 17.38 -36.92 10.36
N VAL A 6 17.07 -37.91 9.53
CA VAL A 6 16.13 -37.73 8.40
C VAL A 6 14.74 -37.62 8.99
N LEU A 7 14.02 -36.54 8.64
CA LEU A 7 12.65 -36.33 9.09
C LEU A 7 11.71 -37.32 8.38
N GLU A 8 10.64 -37.72 9.08
CA GLU A 8 9.55 -38.44 8.42
C GLU A 8 8.94 -37.56 7.32
N ASP A 9 8.54 -38.15 6.21
CA ASP A 9 7.95 -37.47 5.05
C ASP A 9 6.79 -36.53 5.44
N LYS A 10 5.97 -36.93 6.41
CA LYS A 10 4.90 -36.09 6.94
C LYS A 10 5.40 -34.80 7.55
N VAL A 11 6.45 -34.87 8.36
CA VAL A 11 7.05 -33.69 9.04
C VAL A 11 7.78 -32.82 8.02
N ALA A 12 8.55 -33.45 7.12
CA ALA A 12 9.22 -32.75 6.03
C ALA A 12 8.21 -32.02 5.13
N ASN A 13 7.06 -32.66 4.84
CA ASN A 13 5.97 -32.07 4.07
C ASN A 13 5.31 -30.89 4.78
N GLN A 14 5.11 -30.97 6.09
CA GLN A 14 4.56 -29.87 6.87
C GLN A 14 5.51 -28.67 7.01
N ILE A 15 6.82 -28.91 7.07
CA ILE A 15 7.83 -27.84 7.08
C ILE A 15 7.86 -27.14 5.71
N ALA A 16 7.97 -27.91 4.62
CA ALA A 16 7.99 -27.35 3.28
C ALA A 16 6.66 -26.68 2.88
N ALA A 17 5.51 -27.26 3.31
CA ALA A 17 4.23 -26.56 3.18
C ALA A 17 4.25 -25.19 3.85
N GLY A 18 5.13 -25.02 4.82
CA GLY A 18 5.35 -23.77 5.52
C GLY A 18 5.96 -22.65 4.72
N GLU A 19 6.77 -22.97 3.80
CA GLU A 19 7.43 -22.01 2.92
C GLU A 19 6.53 -21.64 1.72
N VAL A 20 5.62 -22.54 1.33
CA VAL A 20 4.73 -22.37 0.18
C VAL A 20 3.37 -21.79 0.60
N VAL A 21 2.82 -22.25 1.72
CA VAL A 21 1.48 -21.88 2.21
C VAL A 21 1.61 -21.15 3.54
N GLU A 22 1.73 -19.83 3.49
CA GLU A 22 1.79 -18.98 4.69
C GLU A 22 0.41 -18.65 5.25
N ARG A 23 -0.58 -18.44 4.39
CA ARG A 23 -1.94 -17.96 4.70
C ARG A 23 -2.97 -18.39 3.66
N PRO A 24 -4.30 -18.25 3.95
CA PRO A 24 -5.36 -18.59 3.00
C PRO A 24 -5.21 -17.93 1.62
N ALA A 25 -4.85 -16.66 1.55
CA ALA A 25 -4.63 -15.97 0.29
C ALA A 25 -3.50 -16.59 -0.56
N ALA A 26 -2.49 -17.24 0.05
CA ALA A 26 -1.45 -17.95 -0.71
C ALA A 26 -2.02 -19.22 -1.36
N VAL A 27 -2.93 -19.94 -0.69
CA VAL A 27 -3.65 -21.07 -1.29
C VAL A 27 -4.46 -20.62 -2.49
N VAL A 28 -5.30 -19.57 -2.32
CA VAL A 28 -6.10 -19.02 -3.43
C VAL A 28 -5.21 -18.62 -4.60
N LYS A 29 -4.06 -17.98 -4.32
CA LYS A 29 -3.09 -17.57 -5.34
C LYS A 29 -2.59 -18.76 -6.18
N GLU A 30 -2.07 -19.78 -5.52
CA GLU A 30 -1.50 -20.94 -6.23
C GLU A 30 -2.57 -21.71 -7.04
N LEU A 31 -3.78 -21.85 -6.50
CA LEU A 31 -4.88 -22.52 -7.22
C LEU A 31 -5.36 -21.67 -8.40
N LEU A 32 -5.53 -20.36 -8.22
CA LEU A 32 -5.91 -19.43 -9.28
C LEU A 32 -4.86 -19.39 -10.41
N GLU A 33 -3.57 -19.32 -10.05
CA GLU A 33 -2.48 -19.40 -11.04
C GLU A 33 -2.50 -20.71 -11.83
N ASN A 34 -2.86 -21.82 -11.19
CA ASN A 34 -3.01 -23.11 -11.88
C ASN A 34 -4.22 -23.11 -12.83
N SER A 35 -5.34 -22.51 -12.45
CA SER A 35 -6.51 -22.34 -13.34
C SER A 35 -6.17 -21.51 -14.58
N LEU A 36 -5.43 -20.40 -14.40
CA LEU A 36 -4.96 -19.56 -15.52
C LEU A 36 -3.99 -20.32 -16.44
N ASP A 37 -3.03 -21.06 -15.86
CA ASP A 37 -2.10 -21.91 -16.61
C ASP A 37 -2.81 -23.08 -17.35
N ALA A 38 -3.98 -23.51 -16.85
CA ALA A 38 -4.84 -24.50 -17.52
C ALA A 38 -5.67 -23.93 -18.68
N GLY A 39 -5.56 -22.62 -18.93
CA GLY A 39 -6.28 -21.93 -19.99
C GLY A 39 -7.76 -21.71 -19.67
N ALA A 40 -8.11 -21.55 -18.41
CA ALA A 40 -9.48 -21.27 -17.98
C ALA A 40 -10.00 -19.97 -18.59
N THR A 41 -11.25 -20.01 -19.06
CA THR A 41 -12.00 -18.82 -19.50
C THR A 41 -12.90 -18.28 -18.39
N ARG A 42 -13.16 -19.09 -17.36
CA ARG A 42 -13.95 -18.73 -16.19
C ARG A 42 -13.36 -19.37 -14.94
N VAL A 43 -13.25 -18.55 -13.88
CA VAL A 43 -12.81 -19.00 -12.54
C VAL A 43 -13.83 -18.56 -11.50
N VAL A 44 -14.28 -19.50 -10.67
CA VAL A 44 -15.14 -19.27 -9.52
C VAL A 44 -14.35 -19.53 -8.25
N ILE A 45 -14.35 -18.57 -7.34
CA ILE A 45 -13.67 -18.69 -6.05
C ILE A 45 -14.72 -18.49 -4.95
N ASP A 46 -14.92 -19.50 -4.11
CA ASP A 46 -15.74 -19.44 -2.92
C ASP A 46 -14.87 -19.64 -1.68
N PHE A 47 -15.06 -18.84 -0.65
CA PHE A 47 -14.35 -19.07 0.60
C PHE A 47 -15.23 -18.70 1.80
N SER A 48 -14.93 -19.29 2.96
CA SER A 48 -15.64 -19.01 4.19
C SER A 48 -14.67 -18.82 5.36
N ARG A 49 -15.10 -17.96 6.34
CA ARG A 49 -14.34 -17.64 7.55
C ARG A 49 -12.89 -17.22 7.24
N GLY A 50 -12.72 -16.29 6.27
CA GLY A 50 -11.40 -15.83 5.85
C GLY A 50 -10.55 -16.91 5.16
N GLY A 51 -11.18 -17.95 4.60
CA GLY A 51 -10.49 -19.10 3.97
C GLY A 51 -9.91 -20.11 4.96
N LYS A 52 -10.19 -19.97 6.27
CA LYS A 52 -9.75 -20.93 7.29
C LYS A 52 -10.61 -22.19 7.28
N ALA A 53 -11.93 -22.03 7.10
CA ALA A 53 -12.87 -23.14 7.07
C ALA A 53 -12.95 -23.79 5.70
N LEU A 54 -13.05 -22.99 4.65
CA LEU A 54 -13.23 -23.49 3.29
C LEU A 54 -12.61 -22.51 2.28
N ILE A 55 -11.94 -23.06 1.27
CA ILE A 55 -11.57 -22.41 0.01
C ILE A 55 -11.95 -23.37 -1.12
N VAL A 56 -12.69 -22.89 -2.09
CA VAL A 56 -13.02 -23.59 -3.31
C VAL A 56 -12.57 -22.76 -4.50
N VAL A 57 -11.84 -23.38 -5.42
CA VAL A 57 -11.49 -22.79 -6.71
C VAL A 57 -11.96 -23.75 -7.78
N GLU A 58 -12.80 -23.25 -8.69
CA GLU A 58 -13.37 -24.01 -9.81
C GLU A 58 -13.10 -23.27 -11.11
N ASP A 59 -12.66 -24.00 -12.12
CA ASP A 59 -12.34 -23.50 -13.45
C ASP A 59 -12.87 -24.41 -14.56
N ASP A 60 -13.01 -23.84 -15.75
CA ASP A 60 -13.38 -24.50 -16.99
C ASP A 60 -12.16 -24.78 -17.90
N GLY A 61 -10.94 -24.84 -17.32
CA GLY A 61 -9.72 -25.12 -18.05
C GLY A 61 -9.66 -26.54 -18.61
N ARG A 62 -8.50 -26.93 -19.15
CA ARG A 62 -8.32 -28.23 -19.82
C ARG A 62 -8.59 -29.44 -18.94
N GLY A 63 -8.63 -29.31 -17.63
CA GLY A 63 -8.73 -30.41 -16.67
C GLY A 63 -7.51 -31.33 -16.65
N MET A 64 -7.67 -32.49 -15.99
CA MET A 64 -6.66 -33.55 -15.87
C MET A 64 -7.28 -34.91 -16.09
N THR A 65 -6.50 -35.86 -16.63
CA THR A 65 -6.86 -37.30 -16.66
C THR A 65 -6.77 -37.88 -15.24
N ALA A 66 -7.29 -39.09 -15.03
CA ALA A 66 -7.21 -39.80 -13.75
C ALA A 66 -5.76 -40.01 -13.29
N GLU A 67 -4.87 -40.31 -14.25
CA GLU A 67 -3.44 -40.46 -13.99
C GLU A 67 -2.80 -39.13 -13.56
N GLU A 68 -3.04 -38.04 -14.31
CA GLU A 68 -2.53 -36.69 -13.98
C GLU A 68 -3.06 -36.19 -12.64
N ALA A 69 -4.33 -36.46 -12.29
CA ALA A 69 -4.93 -36.13 -11.01
C ALA A 69 -4.21 -36.80 -9.82
N SER A 70 -3.71 -38.01 -10.03
CA SER A 70 -2.91 -38.75 -9.05
C SER A 70 -1.47 -38.20 -8.97
N LEU A 71 -0.86 -37.92 -10.13
CA LEU A 71 0.51 -37.46 -10.25
C LEU A 71 0.67 -36.03 -9.69
N CYS A 72 -0.31 -35.14 -9.85
CA CYS A 72 -0.22 -33.73 -9.36
C CYS A 72 -0.12 -33.62 -7.82
N LEU A 73 -0.43 -34.69 -7.08
CA LEU A 73 -0.27 -34.80 -5.64
C LEU A 73 1.13 -35.22 -5.21
N LEU A 74 1.96 -35.67 -6.14
CA LEU A 74 3.36 -36.01 -5.89
C LEU A 74 4.24 -34.76 -5.95
N ARG A 75 5.25 -34.73 -5.09
CA ARG A 75 6.24 -33.66 -5.11
C ARG A 75 7.08 -33.71 -6.38
N HIS A 76 7.45 -32.52 -6.85
CA HIS A 76 8.26 -32.35 -8.06
C HIS A 76 7.58 -32.84 -9.34
N ALA A 77 6.29 -33.18 -9.28
CA ALA A 77 5.50 -33.51 -10.46
C ALA A 77 4.98 -32.21 -11.10
N THR A 78 5.43 -31.91 -12.31
CA THR A 78 5.03 -30.70 -13.04
C THR A 78 4.95 -30.98 -14.53
N SER A 79 3.95 -30.42 -15.21
CA SER A 79 3.84 -30.42 -16.68
C SER A 79 4.52 -29.20 -17.33
N LYS A 80 5.06 -28.26 -16.51
CA LYS A 80 5.41 -26.90 -16.95
C LYS A 80 6.90 -26.70 -17.29
N ILE A 81 7.78 -27.54 -16.74
CA ILE A 81 9.22 -27.56 -17.05
C ILE A 81 9.69 -29.01 -17.26
N ARG A 82 10.65 -29.21 -18.14
CA ARG A 82 11.24 -30.54 -18.42
C ARG A 82 12.75 -30.55 -18.27
N VAL A 83 13.41 -29.43 -18.59
CA VAL A 83 14.85 -29.29 -18.54
C VAL A 83 15.26 -28.01 -17.79
N ALA A 84 16.49 -27.95 -17.29
CA ALA A 84 16.96 -26.82 -16.51
C ALA A 84 16.94 -25.49 -17.28
N SER A 85 17.12 -25.52 -18.61
CA SER A 85 17.04 -24.32 -19.46
C SER A 85 15.63 -23.71 -19.54
N ASP A 86 14.58 -24.47 -19.18
CA ASP A 86 13.21 -23.93 -19.15
C ASP A 86 13.04 -22.92 -18.02
N LEU A 87 13.89 -22.98 -16.97
CA LEU A 87 13.87 -22.04 -15.86
C LEU A 87 14.24 -20.61 -16.27
N ASP A 88 15.01 -20.43 -17.34
CA ASP A 88 15.40 -19.13 -17.87
C ASP A 88 14.29 -18.43 -18.67
N ARG A 89 13.24 -19.17 -19.05
CA ARG A 89 12.14 -18.70 -19.92
C ARG A 89 10.77 -19.11 -19.42
N VAL A 90 10.57 -19.13 -18.10
CA VAL A 90 9.29 -19.53 -17.50
C VAL A 90 8.18 -18.57 -17.93
N ALA A 91 7.31 -19.05 -18.83
CA ALA A 91 6.11 -18.33 -19.28
C ALA A 91 4.88 -18.61 -18.40
N THR A 92 4.90 -19.68 -17.59
CA THR A 92 3.80 -20.10 -16.71
C THR A 92 3.90 -19.49 -15.32
N PHE A 93 2.78 -19.36 -14.63
CA PHE A 93 2.75 -18.85 -13.25
C PHE A 93 3.41 -19.81 -12.25
N GLY A 94 3.15 -21.11 -12.35
CA GLY A 94 3.74 -22.15 -11.52
C GLY A 94 4.79 -22.96 -12.30
N PHE A 95 5.79 -23.54 -11.63
CA PHE A 95 6.77 -24.44 -12.25
C PHE A 95 7.36 -25.48 -11.30
N ARG A 96 7.22 -25.33 -9.96
CA ARG A 96 7.94 -26.16 -8.97
C ARG A 96 7.28 -27.52 -8.67
N GLY A 97 6.00 -27.72 -9.01
CA GLY A 97 5.27 -28.95 -8.69
C GLY A 97 5.12 -29.24 -7.19
N GLU A 98 5.06 -28.20 -6.35
CA GLU A 98 5.03 -28.35 -4.89
C GLU A 98 3.79 -27.73 -4.26
N ALA A 99 3.03 -26.88 -4.96
CA ALA A 99 1.90 -26.15 -4.38
C ALA A 99 0.76 -27.09 -3.97
N ILE A 100 0.28 -27.94 -4.88
CA ILE A 100 -0.83 -28.87 -4.61
C ILE A 100 -0.49 -29.85 -3.48
N PRO A 101 0.65 -30.60 -3.51
CA PRO A 101 0.99 -31.49 -2.41
C PRO A 101 1.20 -30.77 -1.07
N SER A 102 1.72 -29.54 -1.09
CA SER A 102 1.86 -28.73 0.12
C SER A 102 0.51 -28.34 0.72
N ILE A 103 -0.44 -27.86 -0.09
CA ILE A 103 -1.80 -27.52 0.34
C ILE A 103 -2.51 -28.76 0.90
N ALA A 104 -2.44 -29.89 0.18
CA ALA A 104 -3.06 -31.16 0.57
C ALA A 104 -2.51 -31.72 1.89
N SER A 105 -1.23 -31.46 2.20
CA SER A 105 -0.59 -31.93 3.45
C SER A 105 -1.07 -31.21 4.72
N VAL A 106 -1.61 -29.98 4.57
CA VAL A 106 -2.02 -29.12 5.70
C VAL A 106 -3.53 -28.88 5.77
N SER A 107 -4.33 -29.65 5.03
CA SER A 107 -5.78 -29.47 4.95
C SER A 107 -6.52 -30.79 4.72
N ARG A 108 -7.85 -30.72 4.69
CA ARG A 108 -8.68 -31.70 4.00
C ARG A 108 -8.84 -31.18 2.56
N PHE A 109 -8.26 -31.89 1.60
CA PHE A 109 -8.14 -31.48 0.24
C PHE A 109 -8.95 -32.41 -0.68
N THR A 110 -9.85 -31.86 -1.50
CA THR A 110 -10.60 -32.60 -2.51
C THR A 110 -10.30 -32.01 -3.88
N LEU A 111 -9.83 -32.85 -4.79
CA LEU A 111 -9.63 -32.52 -6.20
C LEU A 111 -10.67 -33.25 -7.02
N GLN A 112 -11.42 -32.50 -7.80
CA GLN A 112 -12.34 -33.03 -8.81
C GLN A 112 -11.91 -32.46 -10.17
N THR A 113 -11.67 -33.31 -11.17
CA THR A 113 -11.17 -32.84 -12.46
C THR A 113 -11.60 -33.77 -13.57
N ARG A 114 -11.79 -33.21 -14.78
CA ARG A 114 -12.05 -33.96 -16.01
C ARG A 114 -11.36 -33.30 -17.19
N ALA A 115 -10.54 -34.06 -17.90
CA ALA A 115 -9.96 -33.63 -19.16
C ALA A 115 -10.94 -33.77 -20.33
N ALA A 116 -10.75 -32.98 -21.39
CA ALA A 116 -11.51 -33.16 -22.62
C ALA A 116 -11.21 -34.55 -23.23
N GLY A 117 -12.28 -35.25 -23.63
CA GLY A 117 -12.16 -36.61 -24.18
C GLY A 117 -12.28 -37.73 -23.15
N GLU A 118 -12.19 -37.45 -21.86
CA GLU A 118 -12.43 -38.44 -20.81
C GLU A 118 -13.94 -38.70 -20.62
N PRO A 119 -14.38 -39.96 -20.47
CA PRO A 119 -15.81 -40.29 -20.32
C PRO A 119 -16.37 -39.82 -18.96
N SER A 120 -15.56 -39.85 -17.91
CA SER A 120 -15.88 -39.42 -16.56
C SER A 120 -14.76 -38.55 -15.99
N GLY A 121 -15.08 -37.73 -15.00
CA GLY A 121 -14.07 -37.04 -14.17
C GLY A 121 -13.55 -37.97 -13.08
N THR A 122 -12.57 -37.48 -12.36
CA THR A 122 -11.94 -38.16 -11.20
C THR A 122 -12.04 -37.26 -9.97
N GLU A 123 -12.47 -37.86 -8.85
CA GLU A 123 -12.40 -37.21 -7.52
C GLU A 123 -11.29 -37.90 -6.70
N VAL A 124 -10.39 -37.08 -6.16
CA VAL A 124 -9.35 -37.55 -5.23
C VAL A 124 -9.51 -36.80 -3.90
N LEU A 125 -9.67 -37.56 -2.81
CA LEU A 125 -9.71 -37.01 -1.44
C LEU A 125 -8.39 -37.28 -0.76
N VAL A 126 -7.78 -36.21 -0.20
CA VAL A 126 -6.54 -36.25 0.59
C VAL A 126 -6.80 -35.72 1.98
N LEU A 127 -6.41 -36.49 3.00
CA LEU A 127 -6.55 -36.14 4.41
C LEU A 127 -5.16 -36.03 5.05
N GLY A 128 -4.72 -34.80 5.36
CA GLY A 128 -3.42 -34.57 5.97
C GLY A 128 -2.25 -35.15 5.18
N GLY A 129 -2.29 -35.06 3.86
CA GLY A 129 -1.25 -35.53 2.94
C GLY A 129 -1.34 -37.02 2.56
N ARG A 130 -2.38 -37.73 2.99
CA ARG A 130 -2.62 -39.14 2.58
C ARG A 130 -3.87 -39.24 1.73
N THR A 131 -3.77 -39.85 0.55
CA THR A 131 -4.92 -40.13 -0.30
C THR A 131 -5.84 -41.12 0.40
N ALA A 132 -7.07 -40.69 0.64
CA ALA A 132 -8.11 -41.52 1.25
C ALA A 132 -8.85 -42.34 0.19
N HIS A 133 -9.17 -41.73 -0.95
CA HIS A 133 -9.74 -42.44 -2.12
C HIS A 133 -9.48 -41.66 -3.43
N ALA A 134 -9.53 -42.38 -4.52
CA ALA A 134 -9.68 -41.85 -5.87
C ALA A 134 -10.82 -42.65 -6.54
N ARG A 135 -11.78 -41.92 -7.14
CA ARG A 135 -12.98 -42.53 -7.74
C ARG A 135 -13.50 -41.74 -8.91
N ASP A 136 -14.30 -42.37 -9.76
CA ASP A 136 -14.99 -41.70 -10.83
C ASP A 136 -15.98 -40.65 -10.28
N HIS A 137 -16.08 -39.53 -10.98
CA HIS A 137 -16.93 -38.42 -10.61
C HIS A 137 -17.56 -37.76 -11.84
N GLY A 138 -18.87 -37.56 -11.81
CA GLY A 138 -19.58 -36.86 -12.89
C GLY A 138 -19.39 -35.37 -12.82
N MET A 139 -18.70 -34.77 -13.79
CA MET A 139 -18.52 -33.30 -13.85
C MET A 139 -18.28 -32.83 -15.29
N ALA A 140 -18.41 -31.54 -15.53
CA ALA A 140 -17.99 -30.90 -16.77
C ALA A 140 -16.44 -30.92 -16.91
N VAL A 141 -15.93 -30.63 -18.11
CA VAL A 141 -14.50 -30.42 -18.31
C VAL A 141 -14.02 -29.24 -17.47
N GLY A 142 -12.88 -29.40 -16.81
CA GLY A 142 -12.31 -28.39 -15.91
C GLY A 142 -11.78 -28.99 -14.62
N THR A 143 -11.55 -28.13 -13.64
CA THR A 143 -11.01 -28.55 -12.33
C THR A 143 -11.75 -27.81 -11.21
N ARG A 144 -12.09 -28.54 -10.14
CA ARG A 144 -12.62 -28.00 -8.89
C ARG A 144 -11.75 -28.51 -7.74
N ILE A 145 -11.16 -27.60 -6.99
CA ILE A 145 -10.37 -27.92 -5.81
C ILE A 145 -11.05 -27.31 -4.58
N GLU A 146 -11.26 -28.17 -3.59
CA GLU A 146 -11.79 -27.80 -2.29
C GLU A 146 -10.73 -28.01 -1.21
N VAL A 147 -10.42 -26.96 -0.45
CA VAL A 147 -9.48 -26.95 0.67
C VAL A 147 -10.26 -26.60 1.93
N ALA A 148 -10.55 -27.60 2.76
CA ALA A 148 -11.28 -27.43 3.99
C ALA A 148 -10.35 -27.55 5.21
N ASN A 149 -10.68 -26.80 6.28
CA ASN A 149 -9.98 -26.82 7.55
C ASN A 149 -8.45 -26.60 7.42
N LEU A 150 -8.08 -25.54 6.74
CA LEU A 150 -6.68 -25.17 6.50
C LEU A 150 -5.91 -25.08 7.81
N PHE A 151 -4.73 -25.70 7.87
CA PHE A 151 -3.85 -25.83 9.04
C PHE A 151 -4.39 -26.61 10.23
N HIS A 152 -5.51 -27.36 10.07
CA HIS A 152 -5.98 -28.25 11.13
C HIS A 152 -4.90 -29.25 11.62
N PRO A 153 -4.08 -29.87 10.73
CA PRO A 153 -2.98 -30.76 11.15
C PRO A 153 -1.78 -30.01 11.77
N VAL A 154 -1.75 -28.67 11.74
CA VAL A 154 -0.64 -27.84 12.21
C VAL A 154 -1.17 -26.71 13.11
N PRO A 155 -1.62 -27.00 14.35
CA PRO A 155 -2.30 -26.04 15.22
C PRO A 155 -1.47 -24.78 15.54
N ALA A 156 -0.14 -24.90 15.57
CA ALA A 156 0.76 -23.78 15.77
C ALA A 156 0.56 -22.70 14.69
N ARG A 157 0.41 -23.10 13.42
CA ARG A 157 0.18 -22.17 12.30
C ARG A 157 -1.19 -21.53 12.33
N LEU A 158 -2.21 -22.29 12.72
CA LEU A 158 -3.58 -21.76 12.86
C LEU A 158 -3.60 -20.55 13.82
N LYS A 159 -2.79 -20.58 14.89
CA LYS A 159 -2.66 -19.49 15.87
C LYS A 159 -1.98 -18.22 15.29
N PHE A 160 -1.19 -18.34 14.23
CA PHE A 160 -0.52 -17.19 13.59
C PHE A 160 -1.38 -16.51 12.53
N LEU A 161 -2.50 -17.12 12.12
CA LEU A 161 -3.43 -16.48 11.21
C LEU A 161 -4.09 -15.26 11.87
N LYS A 162 -4.31 -14.23 11.06
CA LYS A 162 -5.02 -13.02 11.48
C LYS A 162 -6.52 -13.28 11.70
N SER A 163 -7.27 -12.24 12.03
CA SER A 163 -8.73 -12.34 12.11
C SER A 163 -9.33 -12.81 10.77
N GLU A 164 -10.56 -13.34 10.82
CA GLU A 164 -11.24 -13.82 9.61
C GLU A 164 -11.43 -12.68 8.59
N GLU A 165 -11.76 -11.48 9.07
CA GLU A 165 -11.94 -10.28 8.25
C GLU A 165 -10.64 -9.86 7.56
N THR A 166 -9.49 -9.93 8.27
CA THR A 166 -8.19 -9.59 7.69
C THR A 166 -7.78 -10.59 6.62
N GLU A 167 -7.96 -11.90 6.87
CA GLU A 167 -7.66 -12.92 5.87
C GLU A 167 -8.60 -12.82 4.66
N SER A 168 -9.90 -12.55 4.88
CA SER A 168 -10.88 -12.27 3.82
C SER A 168 -10.43 -11.09 2.94
N ALA A 169 -10.01 -9.99 3.55
CA ALA A 169 -9.54 -8.81 2.83
C ALA A 169 -8.31 -9.12 1.96
N HIS A 170 -7.40 -9.98 2.43
CA HIS A 170 -6.24 -10.42 1.64
C HIS A 170 -6.65 -11.26 0.43
N ILE A 171 -7.63 -12.18 0.60
CA ILE A 171 -8.17 -12.98 -0.52
C ILE A 171 -8.83 -12.08 -1.55
N ILE A 172 -9.75 -11.20 -1.10
CA ILE A 172 -10.48 -10.29 -1.99
C ILE A 172 -9.51 -9.41 -2.79
N ARG A 173 -8.53 -8.82 -2.12
CA ARG A 173 -7.50 -8.00 -2.79
C ARG A 173 -6.73 -8.80 -3.84
N LEU A 174 -6.29 -10.01 -3.50
CA LEU A 174 -5.57 -10.88 -4.42
C LEU A 174 -6.39 -11.17 -5.68
N VAL A 175 -7.64 -11.62 -5.51
CA VAL A 175 -8.50 -11.99 -6.64
C VAL A 175 -8.82 -10.77 -7.51
N ARG A 176 -9.05 -9.59 -6.92
CA ARG A 176 -9.20 -8.32 -7.65
C ARG A 176 -8.00 -8.03 -8.56
N LEU A 177 -6.77 -8.19 -8.06
CA LEU A 177 -5.55 -7.97 -8.83
C LEU A 177 -5.43 -8.91 -10.02
N TYR A 178 -5.74 -10.21 -9.83
CA TYR A 178 -5.72 -11.19 -10.92
C TYR A 178 -6.86 -10.95 -11.92
N ALA A 179 -8.05 -10.60 -11.44
CA ALA A 179 -9.18 -10.28 -12.31
C ALA A 179 -8.89 -9.09 -13.24
N VAL A 180 -8.19 -8.07 -12.76
CA VAL A 180 -7.75 -6.94 -13.59
C VAL A 180 -6.59 -7.34 -14.51
N ALA A 181 -5.66 -8.19 -14.04
CA ALA A 181 -4.54 -8.65 -14.86
C ALA A 181 -4.96 -9.54 -16.04
N HIS A 182 -6.12 -10.21 -15.92
CA HIS A 182 -6.63 -11.16 -16.93
C HIS A 182 -8.03 -10.78 -17.40
N PRO A 183 -8.18 -9.71 -18.20
CA PRO A 183 -9.49 -9.22 -18.64
C PRO A 183 -10.25 -10.20 -19.56
N ALA A 184 -9.56 -11.13 -20.21
CA ALA A 184 -10.19 -12.18 -21.02
C ALA A 184 -10.89 -13.27 -20.19
N VAL A 185 -10.57 -13.38 -18.89
CA VAL A 185 -11.11 -14.43 -18.02
C VAL A 185 -12.26 -13.87 -17.18
N GLY A 186 -13.37 -14.61 -17.09
CA GLY A 186 -14.48 -14.29 -16.19
C GLY A 186 -14.17 -14.71 -14.76
N PHE A 187 -14.48 -13.84 -13.81
CA PHE A 187 -14.27 -14.09 -12.38
C PHE A 187 -15.57 -13.98 -11.59
N LEU A 188 -15.77 -14.90 -10.66
CA LEU A 188 -16.81 -14.83 -9.65
C LEU A 188 -16.18 -15.10 -8.29
N LEU A 189 -16.27 -14.13 -7.38
CA LEU A 189 -15.79 -14.26 -6.01
C LEU A 189 -16.97 -14.23 -5.04
N ARG A 190 -17.03 -15.24 -4.15
CA ARG A 190 -18.01 -15.34 -3.08
C ARG A 190 -17.31 -15.50 -1.72
N GLU A 191 -17.90 -14.90 -0.71
CA GLU A 191 -17.51 -15.03 0.70
C GLU A 191 -18.73 -15.40 1.53
N ASP A 192 -18.64 -16.48 2.28
CA ASP A 192 -19.74 -17.00 3.11
C ASP A 192 -21.06 -17.11 2.33
N GLY A 193 -20.98 -17.59 1.08
CA GLY A 193 -22.11 -17.75 0.16
C GLY A 193 -22.62 -16.46 -0.48
N ARG A 194 -22.06 -15.30 -0.17
CA ARG A 194 -22.44 -14.00 -0.75
C ARG A 194 -21.48 -13.59 -1.86
N GLU A 195 -22.02 -13.05 -2.94
CA GLU A 195 -21.23 -12.51 -4.03
C GLU A 195 -20.51 -11.23 -3.58
N VAL A 196 -19.16 -11.23 -3.71
CA VAL A 196 -18.31 -10.08 -3.44
C VAL A 196 -18.17 -9.23 -4.70
N PHE A 197 -17.86 -9.88 -5.82
CA PHE A 197 -17.92 -9.30 -7.14
C PHE A 197 -18.04 -10.38 -8.21
N ARG A 198 -18.56 -9.96 -9.37
CA ARG A 198 -18.62 -10.73 -10.61
C ARG A 198 -18.08 -9.87 -11.74
N SER A 199 -17.22 -10.43 -12.56
CA SER A 199 -16.70 -9.74 -13.73
C SER A 199 -16.67 -10.71 -14.91
N PRO A 200 -17.41 -10.46 -15.98
CA PRO A 200 -17.44 -11.33 -17.16
C PRO A 200 -16.10 -11.33 -17.90
N GLY A 201 -15.82 -12.37 -18.67
CA GLY A 201 -14.68 -12.40 -19.58
C GLY A 201 -14.83 -11.35 -20.69
N ASP A 202 -13.70 -10.96 -21.28
CA ASP A 202 -13.60 -10.03 -22.40
C ASP A 202 -14.18 -8.62 -22.16
N ALA A 203 -14.40 -8.25 -20.89
CA ALA A 203 -14.79 -6.90 -20.53
C ALA A 203 -13.63 -5.91 -20.80
N PRO A 204 -13.89 -4.72 -21.37
CA PRO A 204 -12.89 -3.67 -21.45
C PRO A 204 -12.29 -3.36 -20.07
N LEU A 205 -10.99 -3.09 -20.01
CA LEU A 205 -10.26 -2.89 -18.75
C LEU A 205 -10.93 -1.82 -17.85
N LEU A 206 -11.43 -0.75 -18.44
CA LEU A 206 -12.12 0.31 -17.69
C LEU A 206 -13.42 -0.17 -17.04
N GLU A 207 -14.22 -0.97 -17.77
CA GLU A 207 -15.43 -1.58 -17.22
C GLU A 207 -15.10 -2.56 -16.10
N ARG A 208 -14.06 -3.36 -16.28
CA ARG A 208 -13.57 -4.27 -15.24
C ARG A 208 -13.14 -3.53 -13.98
N VAL A 209 -12.45 -2.40 -14.10
CA VAL A 209 -12.12 -1.54 -12.97
C VAL A 209 -13.39 -0.97 -12.32
N ARG A 210 -14.41 -0.60 -13.11
CA ARG A 210 -15.71 -0.14 -12.59
C ARG A 210 -16.42 -1.20 -11.77
N GLU A 211 -16.44 -2.45 -12.25
CA GLU A 211 -17.07 -3.58 -11.55
C GLU A 211 -16.35 -3.94 -10.24
N ILE A 212 -15.02 -3.85 -10.21
CA ILE A 212 -14.20 -4.34 -9.11
C ILE A 212 -13.86 -3.24 -8.10
N TRP A 213 -13.53 -2.00 -8.55
CA TRP A 213 -13.16 -0.86 -7.70
C TRP A 213 -14.26 0.17 -7.54
N GLY A 214 -15.36 0.02 -8.28
CA GLY A 214 -16.48 0.93 -8.22
C GLY A 214 -16.42 2.08 -9.23
N ARG A 215 -17.55 2.76 -9.38
CA ARG A 215 -17.76 3.83 -10.37
C ARG A 215 -16.82 5.01 -10.18
N GLN A 216 -16.60 5.44 -8.95
CA GLN A 216 -15.75 6.58 -8.63
C GLN A 216 -14.32 6.38 -9.15
N VAL A 217 -13.71 5.22 -8.87
CA VAL A 217 -12.35 4.90 -9.34
C VAL A 217 -12.29 4.87 -10.87
N ALA A 218 -13.31 4.30 -11.52
CA ALA A 218 -13.37 4.26 -12.98
C ALA A 218 -13.50 5.66 -13.61
N GLU A 219 -14.18 6.60 -12.95
CA GLU A 219 -14.30 8.00 -13.39
C GLU A 219 -13.01 8.80 -13.16
N GLU A 220 -12.16 8.39 -12.22
CA GLU A 220 -10.90 9.02 -11.90
C GLU A 220 -9.73 8.59 -12.80
N VAL A 221 -9.91 7.54 -13.59
CA VAL A 221 -8.88 7.03 -14.51
C VAL A 221 -9.25 7.25 -15.97
N THR A 222 -8.25 7.12 -16.83
CA THR A 222 -8.41 7.20 -18.28
C THR A 222 -7.54 6.15 -18.96
N VAL A 223 -8.00 5.63 -20.13
CA VAL A 223 -7.25 4.65 -20.91
C VAL A 223 -5.96 5.25 -21.45
N MET A 224 -4.83 4.61 -21.25
CA MET A 224 -3.54 4.96 -21.84
C MET A 224 -3.42 4.30 -23.22
N PRO A 225 -2.98 5.03 -24.27
CA PRO A 225 -2.62 4.40 -25.53
C PRO A 225 -1.55 3.33 -25.34
N ALA A 226 -1.52 2.33 -26.21
CA ALA A 226 -0.44 1.36 -26.20
C ALA A 226 0.87 2.00 -26.68
N PHE A 227 1.92 1.89 -25.90
CA PHE A 227 3.28 2.27 -26.28
C PHE A 227 4.11 1.02 -26.49
N GLN A 228 4.92 1.02 -27.53
CA GLN A 228 5.82 -0.10 -27.82
C GLN A 228 7.21 0.42 -28.19
N ARG A 229 8.24 -0.17 -27.59
CA ARG A 229 9.63 0.15 -27.87
C ARG A 229 10.54 -1.02 -27.45
N GLU A 230 11.43 -1.45 -28.35
CA GLU A 230 12.51 -2.40 -28.07
C GLU A 230 12.07 -3.67 -27.32
N GLY A 231 10.98 -4.31 -27.80
CA GLY A 231 10.44 -5.53 -27.19
C GLY A 231 9.64 -5.34 -25.90
N MET A 232 9.41 -4.08 -25.49
CA MET A 232 8.52 -3.73 -24.37
C MET A 232 7.23 -3.13 -24.91
N ARG A 233 6.09 -3.51 -24.31
CA ARG A 233 4.78 -2.91 -24.57
C ARG A 233 4.14 -2.48 -23.26
N LEU A 234 3.66 -1.25 -23.21
CA LEU A 234 3.02 -0.66 -22.04
C LEU A 234 1.59 -0.25 -22.40
N THR A 235 0.63 -0.71 -21.59
CA THR A 235 -0.80 -0.37 -21.71
C THR A 235 -1.38 -0.15 -20.31
N GLY A 236 -2.60 0.36 -20.21
CA GLY A 236 -3.28 0.45 -18.92
C GLY A 236 -4.23 1.63 -18.76
N LEU A 237 -4.49 1.96 -17.51
CA LEU A 237 -5.29 3.12 -17.09
C LEU A 237 -4.44 4.02 -16.21
N LEU A 238 -4.51 5.32 -16.45
CA LEU A 238 -3.79 6.34 -15.70
C LEU A 238 -4.78 7.28 -14.99
N GLY A 239 -4.52 7.58 -13.74
CA GLY A 239 -5.27 8.56 -12.97
C GLY A 239 -5.21 9.94 -13.59
N LYS A 240 -6.31 10.67 -13.53
CA LYS A 240 -6.38 12.07 -13.98
C LYS A 240 -5.43 12.95 -13.16
N PRO A 241 -4.90 14.05 -13.71
CA PRO A 241 -4.13 15.03 -12.96
C PRO A 241 -4.87 15.45 -11.67
N GLY A 242 -4.14 15.54 -10.55
CA GLY A 242 -4.72 15.84 -9.24
C GLY A 242 -5.23 14.62 -8.46
N VAL A 243 -5.56 13.53 -9.13
CA VAL A 243 -5.99 12.29 -8.46
C VAL A 243 -4.77 11.57 -7.86
N SER A 244 -4.80 11.35 -6.56
CA SER A 244 -3.69 10.71 -5.84
C SER A 244 -4.17 9.91 -4.63
N ARG A 245 -3.36 8.96 -4.22
CA ARG A 245 -3.59 8.10 -3.03
C ARG A 245 -2.47 8.28 -2.02
N GLY A 246 -2.77 8.11 -0.74
CA GLY A 246 -1.76 8.13 0.33
C GLY A 246 -0.86 6.90 0.33
N THR A 247 -1.29 5.82 -0.32
CA THR A 247 -0.59 4.55 -0.36
C THR A 247 -0.49 4.01 -1.77
N ARG A 248 0.36 2.98 -1.96
CA ARG A 248 0.55 2.30 -3.25
C ARG A 248 -0.54 1.27 -3.58
N GLN A 249 -1.62 1.17 -2.78
CA GLN A 249 -2.58 0.08 -2.94
C GLN A 249 -3.30 0.10 -4.29
N ASP A 250 -3.58 1.31 -4.79
CA ASP A 250 -4.24 1.53 -6.09
C ASP A 250 -3.24 1.82 -7.22
N LEU A 251 -1.96 1.56 -6.98
CA LEU A 251 -0.92 1.55 -8.00
C LEU A 251 -0.68 0.10 -8.41
N VAL A 252 -1.54 -0.39 -9.30
CA VAL A 252 -1.51 -1.77 -9.78
C VAL A 252 -0.52 -1.90 -10.92
N THR A 253 0.47 -2.75 -10.74
CA THR A 253 1.49 -3.05 -11.76
C THR A 253 1.44 -4.52 -12.12
N VAL A 254 1.39 -4.80 -13.43
CA VAL A 254 1.31 -6.15 -14.00
C VAL A 254 2.47 -6.32 -14.97
N VAL A 255 3.22 -7.41 -14.85
CA VAL A 255 4.31 -7.78 -15.77
C VAL A 255 4.03 -9.14 -16.35
N ASN A 256 3.90 -9.22 -17.67
CA ASN A 256 3.58 -10.47 -18.40
C ASN A 256 2.37 -11.21 -17.79
N GLY A 257 1.27 -10.49 -17.51
CA GLY A 257 0.06 -11.03 -16.90
C GLY A 257 0.13 -11.27 -15.38
N ARG A 258 1.30 -11.10 -14.76
CA ARG A 258 1.47 -11.32 -13.31
C ARG A 258 1.35 -10.02 -12.54
N PRO A 259 0.43 -9.87 -11.58
CA PRO A 259 0.41 -8.75 -10.64
C PRO A 259 1.66 -8.78 -9.76
N VAL A 260 2.43 -7.68 -9.76
CA VAL A 260 3.71 -7.57 -9.04
C VAL A 260 3.81 -6.26 -8.26
N ASP A 261 4.54 -6.27 -7.15
CA ASP A 261 4.92 -5.05 -6.43
C ASP A 261 6.34 -4.63 -6.87
N SER A 262 6.43 -4.06 -8.08
CA SER A 262 7.71 -3.63 -8.66
C SER A 262 8.10 -2.24 -8.17
N ARG A 263 9.23 -2.14 -7.45
CA ARG A 263 9.79 -0.86 -7.00
C ARG A 263 10.16 0.03 -8.19
N THR A 264 10.71 -0.56 -9.25
CA THR A 264 11.11 0.15 -10.47
C THR A 264 9.92 0.78 -11.18
N MET A 265 8.81 0.02 -11.36
CA MET A 265 7.58 0.54 -11.96
C MET A 265 6.91 1.57 -11.07
N ALA A 266 6.82 1.31 -9.76
CA ALA A 266 6.22 2.24 -8.81
C ALA A 266 6.97 3.57 -8.74
N PHE A 267 8.31 3.54 -8.79
CA PHE A 267 9.13 4.74 -8.87
C PHE A 267 8.89 5.49 -10.18
N ALA A 268 8.91 4.80 -11.32
CA ALA A 268 8.69 5.41 -12.64
C ALA A 268 7.32 6.09 -12.73
N LEU A 269 6.27 5.43 -12.25
CA LEU A 269 4.91 5.99 -12.22
C LEU A 269 4.82 7.20 -11.29
N THR A 270 5.39 7.13 -10.09
CA THR A 270 5.39 8.26 -9.15
C THR A 270 6.17 9.46 -9.70
N GLU A 271 7.31 9.22 -10.34
CA GLU A 271 8.13 10.26 -10.97
C GLU A 271 7.41 10.92 -12.13
N SER A 272 6.69 10.15 -12.95
CA SER A 272 5.88 10.70 -14.06
C SER A 272 4.77 11.65 -13.60
N TYR A 273 4.35 11.56 -12.34
CA TYR A 273 3.31 12.40 -11.74
C TYR A 273 3.84 13.46 -10.78
N HIS A 274 5.17 13.66 -10.69
CA HIS A 274 5.77 14.50 -9.64
C HIS A 274 5.25 15.95 -9.61
N THR A 275 4.83 16.50 -10.77
CA THR A 275 4.24 17.85 -10.88
C THR A 275 2.71 17.86 -10.81
N LEU A 276 2.06 16.70 -10.94
CA LEU A 276 0.60 16.55 -11.07
C LEU A 276 -0.09 16.14 -9.77
N ILE A 277 0.67 15.62 -8.80
CA ILE A 277 0.15 15.19 -7.51
C ILE A 277 1.03 15.73 -6.36
N PRO A 278 0.49 15.92 -5.14
CA PRO A 278 1.26 16.37 -4.00
C PRO A 278 2.43 15.43 -3.67
N LYS A 279 3.55 16.00 -3.20
CA LYS A 279 4.75 15.22 -2.82
C LYS A 279 4.43 14.21 -1.72
N GLY A 280 4.89 12.98 -1.92
CA GLY A 280 4.67 11.88 -0.96
C GLY A 280 3.36 11.11 -1.16
N ARG A 281 2.59 11.46 -2.18
CA ARG A 281 1.41 10.69 -2.60
C ARG A 281 1.72 9.85 -3.84
N TYR A 282 0.85 8.90 -4.14
CA TYR A 282 0.99 7.97 -5.25
C TYR A 282 -0.12 8.18 -6.27
N PRO A 283 0.17 8.06 -7.58
CA PRO A 283 -0.88 8.11 -8.58
C PRO A 283 -1.79 6.88 -8.49
N LEU A 284 -3.05 7.05 -8.86
CA LEU A 284 -3.95 5.96 -9.18
C LEU A 284 -3.57 5.44 -10.56
N ALA A 285 -3.21 4.17 -10.70
CA ALA A 285 -2.81 3.62 -11.99
C ALA A 285 -2.96 2.08 -12.05
N PHE A 286 -3.36 1.57 -13.22
CA PHE A 286 -3.39 0.16 -13.56
C PHE A 286 -2.54 -0.03 -14.81
N VAL A 287 -1.28 -0.49 -14.66
CA VAL A 287 -0.29 -0.48 -15.74
C VAL A 287 0.22 -1.87 -16.02
N PHE A 288 0.20 -2.24 -17.29
CA PHE A 288 0.56 -3.56 -17.82
C PHE A 288 1.80 -3.42 -18.68
N LEU A 289 2.87 -4.09 -18.28
CA LEU A 289 4.12 -4.19 -19.02
C LEU A 289 4.26 -5.60 -19.59
N GLU A 290 4.28 -5.69 -20.89
CA GLU A 290 4.69 -6.90 -21.61
C GLU A 290 6.17 -6.72 -22.01
N ILE A 291 7.00 -7.69 -21.70
CA ILE A 291 8.45 -7.66 -21.91
C ILE A 291 8.97 -9.08 -22.11
N ASP A 292 10.02 -9.25 -22.89
CA ASP A 292 10.64 -10.57 -23.08
C ASP A 292 10.96 -11.20 -21.71
N PRO A 293 10.47 -12.43 -21.43
CA PRO A 293 10.76 -13.14 -20.19
C PRO A 293 12.24 -13.24 -19.85
N ALA A 294 13.13 -13.27 -20.82
CA ALA A 294 14.57 -13.28 -20.62
C ALA A 294 15.12 -12.00 -19.97
N TRP A 295 14.35 -10.92 -19.93
CA TRP A 295 14.73 -9.63 -19.32
C TRP A 295 14.19 -9.43 -17.91
N VAL A 296 13.41 -10.40 -17.39
CA VAL A 296 12.77 -10.34 -16.09
C VAL A 296 13.10 -11.57 -15.27
N ASP A 297 13.69 -11.38 -14.11
CA ASP A 297 13.78 -12.42 -13.10
C ASP A 297 12.56 -12.37 -12.18
N VAL A 298 11.74 -13.41 -12.25
CA VAL A 298 10.54 -13.58 -11.42
C VAL A 298 10.80 -14.45 -10.17
N ASN A 299 11.98 -15.03 -10.04
CA ASN A 299 12.32 -15.93 -8.93
C ASN A 299 13.05 -15.21 -7.78
N VAL A 300 12.66 -13.98 -7.48
CA VAL A 300 13.30 -13.14 -6.45
C VAL A 300 12.74 -13.43 -5.06
N HIS A 301 11.45 -13.77 -4.94
CA HIS A 301 10.77 -14.00 -3.67
C HIS A 301 9.94 -15.30 -3.74
N PRO A 302 9.83 -16.11 -2.67
CA PRO A 302 9.04 -17.34 -2.67
C PRO A 302 7.60 -17.13 -3.14
N ALA A 303 6.96 -16.03 -2.70
CA ALA A 303 5.60 -15.66 -3.12
C ALA A 303 5.53 -15.01 -4.50
N LYS A 304 6.65 -14.84 -5.23
CA LYS A 304 6.73 -14.27 -6.59
C LYS A 304 6.05 -12.90 -6.73
N ARG A 305 6.03 -12.10 -5.66
CA ARG A 305 5.43 -10.76 -5.66
C ARG A 305 6.38 -9.69 -6.18
N GLU A 306 7.69 -9.93 -6.12
CA GLU A 306 8.72 -9.03 -6.61
C GLU A 306 9.34 -9.58 -7.89
N VAL A 307 9.65 -8.68 -8.82
CA VAL A 307 10.39 -8.97 -10.03
C VAL A 307 11.62 -8.08 -10.12
N ARG A 308 12.71 -8.59 -10.70
CA ARG A 308 13.89 -7.80 -11.04
C ARG A 308 14.03 -7.72 -12.55
N PHE A 309 14.27 -6.52 -13.06
CA PHE A 309 14.58 -6.33 -14.48
C PHE A 309 16.08 -6.39 -14.67
N ARG A 310 16.56 -7.01 -15.76
CA ARG A 310 18.00 -7.02 -16.09
C ARG A 310 18.54 -5.61 -16.32
N ASP A 311 17.72 -4.73 -16.93
CA ASP A 311 18.03 -3.32 -17.13
C ASP A 311 16.90 -2.46 -16.56
N GLU A 312 16.99 -2.17 -15.26
CA GLU A 312 15.99 -1.34 -14.57
C GLU A 312 15.95 0.09 -15.10
N ALA A 313 17.09 0.65 -15.57
CA ALA A 313 17.15 2.00 -16.07
C ALA A 313 16.39 2.14 -17.39
N LYS A 314 16.52 1.15 -18.26
CA LYS A 314 15.81 1.09 -19.55
C LYS A 314 14.30 0.95 -19.35
N VAL A 315 13.87 0.03 -18.49
CA VAL A 315 12.45 -0.15 -18.16
C VAL A 315 11.86 1.11 -17.53
N ARG A 316 12.56 1.71 -16.57
CA ARG A 316 12.15 2.97 -15.95
C ARG A 316 12.01 4.11 -16.96
N GLY A 317 13.01 4.30 -17.81
CA GLY A 317 13.00 5.33 -18.85
C GLY A 317 11.85 5.14 -19.85
N PHE A 318 11.57 3.88 -20.25
CA PHE A 318 10.45 3.56 -21.12
C PHE A 318 9.09 3.89 -20.47
N ILE A 319 8.88 3.49 -19.21
CA ILE A 319 7.64 3.77 -18.49
C ILE A 319 7.44 5.28 -18.30
N ILE A 320 8.47 6.03 -17.86
CA ILE A 320 8.38 7.47 -17.67
C ILE A 320 8.03 8.15 -18.99
N GLY A 321 8.75 7.84 -20.08
CA GLY A 321 8.50 8.42 -21.39
C GLY A 321 7.09 8.16 -21.90
N SER A 322 6.60 6.92 -21.78
CA SER A 322 5.26 6.51 -22.21
C SER A 322 4.15 7.19 -21.40
N VAL A 323 4.29 7.24 -20.08
CA VAL A 323 3.29 7.86 -19.18
C VAL A 323 3.25 9.37 -19.40
N LEU A 324 4.39 10.03 -19.49
CA LEU A 324 4.44 11.47 -19.79
C LEU A 324 3.84 11.80 -21.16
N ALA A 325 4.10 10.98 -22.20
CA ALA A 325 3.49 11.15 -23.50
C ALA A 325 1.96 10.99 -23.44
N ALA A 326 1.46 9.98 -22.71
CA ALA A 326 0.03 9.78 -22.51
C ALA A 326 -0.65 10.93 -21.76
N LEU A 327 0.01 11.48 -20.73
CA LEU A 327 -0.50 12.61 -19.96
C LEU A 327 -0.51 13.91 -20.76
N ARG A 328 0.51 14.16 -21.61
CA ARG A 328 0.59 15.32 -22.50
C ARG A 328 -0.44 15.29 -23.63
N ALA A 329 -0.65 14.15 -24.26
CA ALA A 329 -1.62 14.00 -25.36
C ALA A 329 -3.05 14.40 -24.93
N ARG A 330 -3.34 14.46 -23.64
CA ARG A 330 -4.63 14.84 -23.03
C ARG A 330 -4.70 16.27 -22.52
N GLY A 331 -3.56 16.92 -22.33
CA GLY A 331 -3.48 18.35 -21.96
C GLY A 331 -3.90 19.30 -23.09
N GLY A 332 -4.25 18.78 -24.27
CA GLY A 332 -4.71 19.55 -25.42
C GLY A 332 -6.14 20.11 -25.31
N ASP A 333 -6.94 19.66 -24.34
CA ASP A 333 -8.27 20.19 -24.08
C ASP A 333 -8.30 21.03 -22.78
N GLY A 334 -7.56 22.15 -22.76
CA GLY A 334 -7.86 23.23 -21.85
C GLY A 334 -6.86 23.64 -20.77
N LEU A 335 -5.54 23.68 -21.04
CA LEU A 335 -4.62 24.62 -20.36
C LEU A 335 -3.44 24.91 -21.33
N PRO A 336 -3.05 26.18 -21.53
CA PRO A 336 -1.90 26.50 -22.36
C PRO A 336 -0.62 25.97 -21.71
N VAL A 337 0.03 25.03 -22.36
CA VAL A 337 1.38 24.61 -22.01
C VAL A 337 2.31 25.74 -22.46
N GLU A 338 2.79 26.54 -21.53
CA GLU A 338 3.94 27.39 -21.75
C GLU A 338 5.12 26.51 -22.16
N THR A 339 5.42 26.54 -23.43
CA THR A 339 6.64 25.97 -24.00
C THR A 339 7.82 26.71 -23.42
N LEU A 340 8.63 26.03 -22.63
CA LEU A 340 9.96 26.53 -22.25
C LEU A 340 10.80 26.67 -23.49
N PRO A 341 11.23 27.91 -23.88
CA PRO A 341 12.16 28.08 -24.95
C PRO A 341 13.56 27.64 -24.54
N ALA A 342 14.27 27.05 -25.48
CA ALA A 342 15.68 26.75 -25.39
C ALA A 342 16.47 28.03 -25.05
N ALA A 343 17.51 27.86 -24.24
CA ALA A 343 18.40 28.90 -23.79
C ALA A 343 18.96 29.73 -24.95
N VAL A 344 18.79 31.06 -24.89
CA VAL A 344 19.51 32.06 -25.71
C VAL A 344 19.98 33.17 -24.75
N PRO A 345 21.18 33.77 -24.99
CA PRO A 345 21.92 34.48 -23.95
C PRO A 345 21.47 35.93 -23.72
N ALA A 346 21.89 36.44 -22.59
CA ALA A 346 21.60 37.74 -22.00
C ALA A 346 21.81 38.96 -22.93
N ALA A 347 20.86 39.90 -22.88
CA ALA A 347 21.10 41.31 -23.11
C ALA A 347 20.25 42.18 -22.16
N THR A 348 20.89 43.15 -21.55
CA THR A 348 20.46 44.05 -20.49
C THR A 348 19.79 45.33 -21.09
N PRO A 349 19.35 46.35 -20.34
CA PRO A 349 17.92 46.69 -20.16
C PRO A 349 17.51 48.04 -20.76
N ALA A 350 16.22 48.31 -20.83
CA ALA A 350 15.71 49.68 -20.78
C ALA A 350 14.25 49.74 -20.32
N ALA A 351 14.00 50.50 -19.26
CA ALA A 351 12.68 50.98 -18.87
C ALA A 351 12.25 52.14 -19.79
N PRO A 352 10.97 52.50 -19.94
CA PRO A 352 10.38 53.40 -18.98
C PRO A 352 8.88 53.13 -18.62
N ALA A 353 8.49 53.76 -17.56
CA ALA A 353 7.16 53.81 -16.97
C ALA A 353 6.07 54.44 -17.82
N LEU A 354 4.82 54.01 -17.63
CA LEU A 354 3.63 54.89 -17.72
C LEU A 354 2.52 54.40 -16.75
N ALA A 355 1.97 55.37 -16.08
CA ALA A 355 0.98 55.30 -15.01
C ALA A 355 -0.47 55.27 -15.55
N GLY A 356 -1.38 54.76 -14.70
CA GLY A 356 -2.79 55.12 -14.72
C GLY A 356 -3.74 53.96 -14.33
N PRO A 357 -4.97 54.25 -13.88
CA PRO A 357 -5.32 54.88 -12.61
C PRO A 357 -5.95 53.91 -11.60
N SER A 358 -5.87 54.29 -10.34
CA SER A 358 -6.36 53.63 -9.14
C SER A 358 -7.91 53.59 -9.05
N VAL A 359 -8.46 52.39 -8.75
CA VAL A 359 -9.84 52.22 -8.28
C VAL A 359 -9.80 52.00 -6.75
N PRO A 360 -10.61 52.70 -5.95
CA PRO A 360 -10.58 52.58 -4.51
C PRO A 360 -11.26 51.28 -4.02
N PRO A 361 -10.79 50.70 -2.91
CA PRO A 361 -11.40 49.50 -2.31
C PRO A 361 -12.70 49.85 -1.55
N PRO A 362 -13.65 48.91 -1.45
CA PRO A 362 -14.88 49.11 -0.69
C PRO A 362 -14.61 49.10 0.83
N ALA A 363 -15.37 49.93 1.54
CA ALA A 363 -15.28 50.15 2.97
C ALA A 363 -15.51 48.87 3.80
N VAL A 364 -14.63 48.64 4.76
CA VAL A 364 -14.73 47.60 5.78
C VAL A 364 -15.65 48.13 6.91
N VAL A 365 -16.75 47.40 7.17
CA VAL A 365 -17.61 47.60 8.31
C VAL A 365 -16.95 46.98 9.54
N PRO A 366 -16.79 47.67 10.67
CA PRO A 366 -16.15 47.12 11.86
C PRO A 366 -17.11 46.16 12.59
N VAL A 367 -16.64 44.93 12.82
CA VAL A 367 -17.28 43.96 13.71
C VAL A 367 -16.80 44.26 15.15
N PRO A 368 -17.68 44.32 16.16
CA PRO A 368 -17.26 44.59 17.55
C PRO A 368 -16.48 43.41 18.13
N PRO A 369 -15.53 43.69 19.05
CA PRO A 369 -14.70 42.67 19.66
C PRO A 369 -15.49 41.74 20.58
N ALA A 370 -15.36 40.44 20.37
CA ALA A 370 -15.86 39.43 21.29
C ALA A 370 -15.04 39.46 22.59
N ALA A 371 -15.74 39.42 23.71
CA ALA A 371 -15.16 39.43 25.06
C ALA A 371 -14.26 38.19 25.30
N PRO A 372 -13.20 38.26 26.09
CA PRO A 372 -12.33 37.15 26.38
C PRO A 372 -13.03 36.13 27.25
N VAL A 373 -13.11 34.88 26.75
CA VAL A 373 -13.51 33.73 27.56
C VAL A 373 -12.31 33.36 28.42
N SER A 374 -12.46 33.47 29.73
CA SER A 374 -11.45 33.08 30.71
C SER A 374 -11.09 31.61 30.60
N ALA A 375 -9.85 31.33 30.24
CA ALA A 375 -9.27 30.00 30.36
C ALA A 375 -9.10 29.64 31.84
N GLY A 376 -9.86 28.64 32.26
CA GLY A 376 -9.71 27.99 33.55
C GLY A 376 -8.35 27.29 33.66
N GLU A 377 -7.70 27.59 34.74
CA GLU A 377 -6.42 27.06 35.19
C GLU A 377 -6.42 25.53 35.29
N ALA A 378 -5.49 24.88 34.62
CA ALA A 378 -4.96 23.58 35.04
C ALA A 378 -3.46 23.57 34.80
N SER A 379 -2.83 24.07 35.77
CA SER A 379 -1.44 24.11 36.13
C SER A 379 -0.67 22.81 36.10
N ARG A 380 0.57 22.86 35.62
CA ARG A 380 1.73 22.67 36.50
C ARG A 380 2.95 23.34 35.86
N SER A 381 3.28 24.48 36.40
CA SER A 381 4.46 25.28 36.17
C SER A 381 5.73 24.46 36.39
N ALA A 382 6.38 24.03 35.29
CA ALA A 382 7.83 23.98 35.28
C ALA A 382 8.28 25.32 34.73
N ALA A 383 9.08 26.05 35.49
CA ALA A 383 9.63 27.34 35.10
C ALA A 383 10.28 27.24 33.72
N PRO A 384 10.04 28.18 32.79
CA PRO A 384 10.60 28.10 31.43
C PRO A 384 12.14 28.10 31.55
N LEU A 385 12.77 27.09 30.98
CA LEU A 385 14.19 27.10 30.68
C LEU A 385 14.41 28.23 29.67
N ARG A 386 14.81 29.40 30.15
CA ARG A 386 15.25 30.51 29.28
C ARG A 386 16.58 30.07 28.69
N LEU A 387 16.58 29.66 27.42
CA LEU A 387 17.79 29.22 26.69
C LEU A 387 18.87 30.30 26.59
N GLY A 388 18.54 31.56 26.91
CA GLY A 388 19.48 32.70 26.75
C GLY A 388 19.89 32.91 25.28
N TRP A 389 19.13 32.38 24.35
CA TRP A 389 19.39 32.48 22.93
C TRP A 389 18.82 33.78 22.36
N ARG A 390 19.57 34.39 21.45
CA ARG A 390 19.14 35.54 20.67
C ARG A 390 18.89 35.16 19.24
N LEU A 391 17.68 35.38 18.71
CA LEU A 391 17.37 35.18 17.30
C LEU A 391 18.16 36.23 16.49
N VAL A 392 19.07 35.74 15.64
CA VAL A 392 19.87 36.57 14.74
C VAL A 392 19.10 36.89 13.47
N GLY A 393 18.38 35.89 12.93
CA GLY A 393 17.58 36.09 11.73
C GLY A 393 17.13 34.81 11.09
N ARG A 394 16.36 34.94 10.02
CA ARG A 394 15.82 33.84 9.21
C ARG A 394 16.73 33.56 8.00
N LEU A 395 17.06 32.28 7.82
CA LEU A 395 17.82 31.80 6.68
C LEU A 395 16.86 31.13 5.72
N ARG A 396 16.26 31.88 4.79
CA ARG A 396 15.14 31.45 3.95
C ARG A 396 13.90 31.08 4.80
N GLU A 397 12.88 30.48 4.20
CA GLU A 397 11.60 30.19 4.87
C GLU A 397 11.64 29.07 5.92
N GLU A 398 12.68 28.22 5.91
CA GLU A 398 12.71 26.96 6.66
C GLU A 398 13.73 26.94 7.81
N ARG A 399 14.66 27.88 7.90
CA ARG A 399 15.76 27.85 8.88
C ARG A 399 15.91 29.20 9.59
N VAL A 400 16.38 29.12 10.83
CA VAL A 400 16.68 30.31 11.65
C VAL A 400 18.04 30.17 12.29
N ALA A 401 18.71 31.27 12.47
CA ALA A 401 19.99 31.38 13.18
C ALA A 401 19.80 32.00 14.54
N PHE A 402 20.41 31.42 15.57
CA PHE A 402 20.47 31.92 16.93
C PHE A 402 21.91 32.13 17.34
N GLU A 403 22.17 33.24 18.00
CA GLU A 403 23.37 33.43 18.81
C GLU A 403 23.11 32.83 20.19
N THR A 404 24.04 32.03 20.67
CA THR A 404 23.98 31.32 21.94
C THR A 404 25.23 31.64 22.77
N PRO A 405 25.23 31.40 24.07
CA PRO A 405 26.44 31.59 24.90
C PRO A 405 27.64 30.73 24.45
N ALA A 406 27.42 29.69 23.62
CA ALA A 406 28.46 28.77 23.15
C ALA A 406 28.88 29.02 21.68
N GLY A 407 28.17 29.91 20.96
CA GLY A 407 28.42 30.19 19.55
C GLY A 407 27.15 30.40 18.73
N LEU A 408 27.11 29.82 17.53
CA LEU A 408 25.99 29.94 16.56
C LEU A 408 25.22 28.63 16.42
N VAL A 409 23.90 28.67 16.49
CA VAL A 409 23.01 27.56 16.19
C VAL A 409 22.15 27.89 14.99
N VAL A 410 22.10 26.96 14.01
CA VAL A 410 21.14 27.02 12.90
C VAL A 410 20.13 25.91 13.07
N MET A 411 18.85 26.26 13.21
CA MET A 411 17.74 25.33 13.45
C MET A 411 16.84 25.23 12.22
N ASP A 412 16.44 24.00 11.85
CA ASP A 412 15.41 23.71 10.85
C ASP A 412 14.05 23.71 11.55
N LEU A 413 13.21 24.69 11.24
CA LEU A 413 11.91 24.90 11.88
C LEU A 413 10.96 23.70 11.69
N GLY A 414 10.96 23.11 10.50
CA GLY A 414 10.12 21.97 10.19
C GLY A 414 10.53 20.71 10.94
N ALA A 415 11.82 20.45 11.03
CA ALA A 415 12.35 19.31 11.78
C ALA A 415 12.16 19.46 13.29
N ALA A 416 12.38 20.67 13.81
CA ALA A 416 12.14 21.02 15.23
C ALA A 416 10.66 20.83 15.60
N HIS A 417 9.75 21.40 14.82
CA HIS A 417 8.31 21.27 15.05
C HIS A 417 7.84 19.80 15.01
N GLN A 418 8.36 19.00 14.04
CA GLN A 418 8.06 17.58 13.98
C GLN A 418 8.52 16.82 15.23
N ARG A 419 9.68 17.16 15.82
CA ARG A 419 10.16 16.55 17.07
C ARG A 419 9.27 16.91 18.25
N VAL A 420 8.98 18.17 18.42
CA VAL A 420 8.13 18.65 19.52
C VAL A 420 6.74 18.04 19.48
N LEU A 421 6.09 18.09 18.32
CA LEU A 421 4.76 17.52 18.14
C LEU A 421 4.74 15.99 18.32
N TYR A 422 5.78 15.30 17.84
CA TYR A 422 5.91 13.85 18.02
C TYR A 422 5.94 13.47 19.51
N GLU A 423 6.76 14.14 20.31
CA GLU A 423 6.87 13.82 21.74
C GLU A 423 5.62 14.21 22.54
N ASP A 424 4.97 15.30 22.17
CA ASP A 424 3.70 15.70 22.77
C ASP A 424 2.60 14.64 22.48
N ILE A 425 2.46 14.21 21.23
CA ILE A 425 1.50 13.18 20.85
C ILE A 425 1.83 11.84 21.53
N LEU A 426 3.10 11.43 21.51
CA LEU A 426 3.53 10.18 22.13
C LEU A 426 3.28 10.17 23.64
N SER A 427 3.56 11.28 24.33
CA SER A 427 3.32 11.42 25.76
C SER A 427 1.83 11.32 26.11
N ARG A 428 0.97 11.91 25.31
CA ARG A 428 -0.50 11.81 25.49
C ARG A 428 -1.02 10.39 25.30
N PHE A 429 -0.47 9.64 24.35
CA PHE A 429 -0.83 8.23 24.15
C PHE A 429 -0.38 7.35 25.30
N THR A 430 0.83 7.55 25.80
CA THR A 430 1.37 6.75 26.92
C THR A 430 0.71 7.05 28.26
N THR A 431 0.26 8.28 28.47
CA THR A 431 -0.46 8.70 29.71
C THR A 431 -1.97 8.47 29.64
N GLY A 432 -2.50 8.01 28.50
CA GLY A 432 -3.95 7.84 28.29
C GLY A 432 -4.73 9.15 28.31
N SER A 433 -4.05 10.29 28.11
CA SER A 433 -4.64 11.64 28.15
C SER A 433 -4.92 12.20 26.75
N ALA A 434 -5.13 11.34 25.76
CA ALA A 434 -5.49 11.78 24.42
C ALA A 434 -6.85 12.48 24.46
N VAL A 435 -6.85 13.79 24.22
CA VAL A 435 -8.06 14.59 24.20
C VAL A 435 -8.74 14.41 22.85
N SER A 436 -9.99 13.94 22.89
CA SER A 436 -10.86 13.80 21.74
C SER A 436 -11.66 15.08 21.52
N GLN A 437 -11.85 15.49 20.27
CA GLN A 437 -12.76 16.57 19.87
C GLN A 437 -13.90 15.99 19.06
N PRO A 438 -15.15 16.09 19.55
CA PRO A 438 -16.31 15.64 18.80
C PRO A 438 -16.48 16.49 17.53
N LEU A 439 -16.85 15.83 16.43
CA LEU A 439 -17.18 16.50 15.18
C LEU A 439 -18.63 16.96 15.20
N LEU A 440 -18.87 18.23 14.85
CA LEU A 440 -20.22 18.77 14.72
C LEU A 440 -21.01 18.01 13.64
N VAL A 441 -20.35 17.66 12.54
CA VAL A 441 -20.87 16.77 11.51
C VAL A 441 -19.93 15.59 11.44
N PRO A 442 -20.38 14.37 11.80
CA PRO A 442 -19.55 13.18 11.72
C PRO A 442 -19.05 12.92 10.29
N LEU A 443 -17.82 12.48 10.17
CA LEU A 443 -17.19 12.14 8.91
C LEU A 443 -17.62 10.74 8.47
N ALA A 444 -18.22 10.60 7.28
CA ALA A 444 -18.51 9.31 6.67
C ALA A 444 -17.25 8.79 5.97
N LEU A 445 -16.80 7.59 6.32
CA LEU A 445 -15.60 6.97 5.82
C LEU A 445 -15.93 5.63 5.17
N GLU A 446 -15.95 5.60 3.85
CA GLU A 446 -16.01 4.36 3.08
C GLU A 446 -14.60 3.82 2.88
N LEU A 447 -14.35 2.57 3.28
CA LEU A 447 -13.04 1.94 3.25
C LEU A 447 -13.06 0.72 2.32
N GLU A 448 -11.91 0.45 1.71
CA GLU A 448 -11.64 -0.84 1.08
C GLU A 448 -11.64 -1.97 2.13
N PRO A 449 -11.91 -3.23 1.74
CA PRO A 449 -12.02 -4.35 2.69
C PRO A 449 -10.84 -4.50 3.63
N LEU A 450 -9.60 -4.33 3.15
CA LEU A 450 -8.41 -4.49 3.98
C LEU A 450 -8.23 -3.35 5.01
N PRO A 451 -8.31 -2.05 4.65
CA PRO A 451 -8.35 -0.97 5.64
C PRO A 451 -9.52 -1.07 6.63
N ALA A 452 -10.70 -1.50 6.20
CA ALA A 452 -11.85 -1.69 7.07
C ALA A 452 -11.60 -2.79 8.12
N ALA A 453 -11.03 -3.92 7.71
CA ALA A 453 -10.64 -5.00 8.62
C ALA A 453 -9.57 -4.55 9.63
N VAL A 454 -8.57 -3.78 9.16
CA VAL A 454 -7.53 -3.20 10.04
C VAL A 454 -8.14 -2.22 11.04
N LEU A 455 -9.07 -1.35 10.61
CA LEU A 455 -9.77 -0.43 11.52
C LEU A 455 -10.51 -1.19 12.61
N LYS A 456 -11.23 -2.26 12.25
CA LYS A 456 -11.96 -3.10 13.19
C LYS A 456 -11.02 -3.81 14.19
N GLU A 457 -9.93 -4.38 13.70
CA GLU A 457 -8.93 -5.06 14.53
C GLU A 457 -8.19 -4.09 15.48
N ARG A 458 -8.00 -2.83 15.06
CA ARG A 458 -7.24 -1.82 15.79
C ARG A 458 -8.11 -0.72 16.42
N SER A 459 -9.41 -0.92 16.48
CA SER A 459 -10.36 0.07 17.02
C SER A 459 -10.02 0.53 18.44
N SER A 460 -9.62 -0.39 19.32
CA SER A 460 -9.22 -0.07 20.70
C SER A 460 -7.96 0.80 20.76
N LEU A 461 -6.97 0.54 19.91
CA LEU A 461 -5.75 1.35 19.81
C LEU A 461 -6.07 2.76 19.32
N LEU A 462 -6.92 2.89 18.31
CA LEU A 462 -7.31 4.19 17.76
C LEU A 462 -8.22 4.95 18.72
N ALA A 463 -9.09 4.25 19.48
CA ALA A 463 -9.88 4.86 20.53
C ALA A 463 -8.99 5.43 21.65
N SER A 464 -7.94 4.71 22.08
CA SER A 464 -6.98 5.23 23.05
C SER A 464 -6.17 6.43 22.54
N ALA A 465 -6.07 6.59 21.22
CA ALA A 465 -5.46 7.75 20.56
C ALA A 465 -6.41 8.94 20.36
N GLY A 466 -7.68 8.83 20.79
CA GLY A 466 -8.67 9.90 20.73
C GLY A 466 -9.59 9.89 19.51
N PHE A 467 -9.63 8.80 18.76
CA PHE A 467 -10.60 8.62 17.67
C PHE A 467 -11.85 7.90 18.18
N GLU A 468 -13.02 8.29 17.68
CA GLU A 468 -14.28 7.56 17.93
C GLU A 468 -14.88 7.14 16.60
N PHE A 469 -15.05 5.80 16.44
CA PHE A 469 -15.57 5.18 15.23
C PHE A 469 -16.84 4.38 15.54
N GLU A 470 -17.82 4.50 14.66
CA GLU A 470 -19.03 3.69 14.66
C GLU A 470 -19.12 2.92 13.33
N GLU A 471 -19.31 1.60 13.38
CA GLU A 471 -19.54 0.78 12.19
C GLU A 471 -21.01 0.97 11.73
N TYR A 472 -21.24 1.51 10.55
CA TYR A 472 -22.55 1.79 10.01
C TYR A 472 -22.99 0.83 8.89
N GLY A 473 -22.13 -0.08 8.51
CA GLY A 473 -22.36 -1.08 7.48
C GLY A 473 -21.08 -1.74 7.04
N ARG A 474 -21.18 -2.68 6.10
CA ARG A 474 -19.98 -3.36 5.58
C ARG A 474 -19.08 -2.34 4.88
N ASN A 475 -17.89 -2.10 5.44
CA ASN A 475 -16.89 -1.13 4.97
C ASN A 475 -17.29 0.36 5.13
N PHE A 476 -18.44 0.68 5.72
CA PHE A 476 -18.85 2.04 6.03
C PHE A 476 -18.66 2.34 7.52
N TRP A 477 -17.93 3.40 7.79
CA TRP A 477 -17.62 3.85 9.14
C TRP A 477 -18.00 5.31 9.33
N ARG A 478 -18.47 5.62 10.51
CA ARG A 478 -18.75 6.98 10.96
C ARG A 478 -17.69 7.38 11.97
N VAL A 479 -17.01 8.50 11.71
CA VAL A 479 -16.06 9.08 12.65
C VAL A 479 -16.77 10.17 13.43
N ALA A 480 -17.03 9.92 14.71
CA ALA A 480 -17.77 10.84 15.57
C ALA A 480 -16.85 11.85 16.25
N ALA A 481 -15.59 11.47 16.55
CA ALA A 481 -14.62 12.34 17.16
C ALA A 481 -13.20 12.08 16.66
N LEU A 482 -12.37 13.11 16.73
CA LEU A 482 -10.95 13.11 16.32
C LEU A 482 -10.06 13.54 17.48
N PRO A 483 -8.77 13.11 17.49
CA PRO A 483 -7.79 13.70 18.41
C PRO A 483 -7.67 15.22 18.21
N SER A 484 -7.52 15.97 19.31
CA SER A 484 -7.44 17.43 19.29
C SER A 484 -6.27 18.02 18.46
N TRP A 485 -5.26 17.21 18.15
CA TRP A 485 -4.12 17.59 17.31
C TRP A 485 -4.39 17.43 15.80
N LEU A 486 -5.49 16.79 15.40
CA LEU A 486 -5.82 16.53 14.00
C LEU A 486 -6.87 17.52 13.50
N ASP A 487 -6.53 18.23 12.42
CA ASP A 487 -7.46 19.15 11.75
C ASP A 487 -8.58 18.34 11.06
N PRO A 488 -9.87 18.62 11.34
CA PRO A 488 -10.99 17.99 10.68
C PRO A 488 -10.96 18.03 9.15
N ALA A 489 -10.47 19.11 8.56
CA ALA A 489 -10.37 19.28 7.11
C ALA A 489 -9.43 18.25 6.43
N GLY A 490 -8.43 17.74 7.17
CA GLY A 490 -7.48 16.74 6.69
C GLY A 490 -7.74 15.32 7.20
N ALA A 491 -8.76 15.13 8.03
CA ALA A 491 -8.95 13.90 8.79
C ALA A 491 -9.20 12.66 7.93
N GLU A 492 -10.01 12.77 6.87
CA GLU A 492 -10.28 11.64 5.96
C GLU A 492 -9.00 11.14 5.27
N ALA A 493 -8.24 12.06 4.69
CA ALA A 493 -6.99 11.71 4.02
C ALA A 493 -5.98 11.09 5.00
N PHE A 494 -5.89 11.67 6.21
CA PHE A 494 -5.04 11.15 7.28
C PHE A 494 -5.42 9.71 7.67
N LEU A 495 -6.71 9.45 7.92
CA LEU A 495 -7.21 8.12 8.31
C LEU A 495 -6.99 7.08 7.23
N ARG A 496 -7.25 7.41 5.97
CA ARG A 496 -6.98 6.51 4.84
C ARG A 496 -5.50 6.15 4.75
N ASP A 497 -4.62 7.15 4.88
CA ASP A 497 -3.17 6.97 4.83
C ASP A 497 -2.66 6.15 6.03
N LEU A 498 -3.17 6.42 7.23
CA LEU A 498 -2.85 5.70 8.45
C LEU A 498 -3.25 4.22 8.37
N LEU A 499 -4.51 3.93 8.03
CA LEU A 499 -5.03 2.56 7.92
C LEU A 499 -4.30 1.75 6.86
N ALA A 500 -3.97 2.38 5.74
CA ALA A 500 -3.19 1.74 4.70
C ALA A 500 -1.73 1.49 5.12
N GLU A 501 -1.13 2.35 5.95
CA GLU A 501 0.21 2.09 6.52
C GLU A 501 0.16 0.97 7.56
N MET A 502 -0.87 0.96 8.42
CA MET A 502 -1.12 -0.14 9.38
C MET A 502 -1.30 -1.48 8.67
N ALA A 503 -2.02 -1.51 7.55
CA ALA A 503 -2.20 -2.72 6.74
C ALA A 503 -0.89 -3.27 6.14
N ARG A 504 0.12 -2.41 5.92
CA ARG A 504 1.43 -2.82 5.39
C ARG A 504 2.43 -3.27 6.43
N ARG A 505 2.38 -2.70 7.64
CA ARG A 505 3.35 -2.91 8.73
C ARG A 505 2.75 -3.74 9.85
N GLU A 506 2.34 -4.95 9.55
CA GLU A 506 1.66 -5.82 10.51
C GLU A 506 2.48 -6.09 11.81
N GLY A 507 3.81 -6.09 11.73
CA GLY A 507 4.69 -6.37 12.87
C GLY A 507 4.83 -5.25 13.90
N ASP A 508 4.82 -3.99 13.46
CA ASP A 508 5.10 -2.82 14.31
C ASP A 508 3.93 -2.45 15.23
N PHE A 509 2.73 -2.92 14.92
CA PHE A 509 1.50 -2.64 15.68
C PHE A 509 1.09 -3.75 16.66
N GLY A 510 1.91 -4.79 16.81
CA GLY A 510 1.65 -5.91 17.71
C GLY A 510 1.87 -5.61 19.21
N ARG A 511 2.70 -4.59 19.50
CA ARG A 511 2.95 -4.09 20.86
C ARG A 511 2.46 -2.65 20.94
N SER A 512 1.71 -2.29 21.99
CA SER A 512 1.09 -0.96 22.14
C SER A 512 2.10 0.20 22.05
N GLU A 513 3.29 0.06 22.62
CA GLU A 513 4.33 1.07 22.58
C GLU A 513 4.84 1.35 21.15
N LEU A 514 5.08 0.29 20.36
CA LEU A 514 5.49 0.42 18.96
C LEU A 514 4.37 0.99 18.09
N ALA A 515 3.12 0.65 18.42
CA ALA A 515 1.95 1.15 17.73
C ALA A 515 1.75 2.66 17.97
N TYR A 516 1.92 3.13 19.20
CA TYR A 516 1.86 4.57 19.52
C TYR A 516 3.00 5.35 18.86
N ASP A 517 4.22 4.80 18.84
CA ASP A 517 5.35 5.39 18.13
C ASP A 517 5.07 5.53 16.62
N ALA A 518 4.54 4.48 16.00
CA ALA A 518 4.20 4.49 14.58
C ALA A 518 3.07 5.48 14.26
N LEU A 519 2.05 5.56 15.13
CA LEU A 519 0.95 6.51 15.01
C LEU A 519 1.44 7.96 15.15
N ALA A 520 2.27 8.24 16.16
CA ALA A 520 2.85 9.56 16.37
C ALA A 520 3.76 9.97 15.20
N ARG A 521 4.57 9.06 14.66
CA ARG A 521 5.36 9.32 13.45
C ARG A 521 4.50 9.62 12.22
N HIS A 522 3.35 8.97 12.11
CA HIS A 522 2.42 9.25 11.01
C HIS A 522 1.77 10.63 11.19
N ALA A 523 1.33 10.94 12.40
CA ALA A 523 0.70 12.21 12.74
C ALA A 523 1.56 13.44 12.37
N VAL A 524 2.86 13.38 12.63
CA VAL A 524 3.77 14.52 12.35
C VAL A 524 4.13 14.68 10.86
N ARG A 525 3.69 13.82 9.97
CA ARG A 525 3.94 13.99 8.53
C ARG A 525 3.29 15.23 7.94
N GLY A 526 2.14 15.63 8.49
CA GLY A 526 1.38 16.81 8.10
C GLY A 526 1.62 18.05 8.97
N ALA A 527 2.48 17.95 9.98
CA ALA A 527 2.58 18.89 11.09
C ALA A 527 2.94 20.34 10.71
N ARG A 528 3.53 20.57 9.54
CA ARG A 528 3.77 21.92 9.01
C ARG A 528 3.90 21.86 7.50
N ARG A 529 3.17 22.75 6.82
CA ARG A 529 3.31 22.97 5.39
C ARG A 529 4.45 23.95 5.13
N LYS A 530 5.15 23.76 4.01
CA LYS A 530 6.16 24.70 3.52
C LYS A 530 5.48 26.05 3.28
N GLY A 531 5.96 27.13 3.95
CA GLY A 531 5.40 28.46 3.81
C GLY A 531 4.57 28.97 5.00
N ASP A 532 4.30 28.15 6.04
CA ASP A 532 3.65 28.64 7.26
C ASP A 532 4.59 29.61 7.99
N ALA A 533 4.23 30.90 8.01
CA ALA A 533 5.00 31.92 8.69
C ALA A 533 4.83 31.77 10.21
N MET A 534 5.94 31.68 10.95
CA MET A 534 5.96 31.78 12.42
C MET A 534 6.46 33.17 12.84
N SER A 535 5.89 33.74 13.87
CA SER A 535 6.42 34.94 14.49
C SER A 535 7.71 34.64 15.29
N ASP A 536 8.50 35.65 15.57
CA ASP A 536 9.75 35.48 16.35
C ASP A 536 9.52 34.92 17.76
N PRO A 537 8.45 35.30 18.51
CA PRO A 537 8.10 34.64 19.78
C PRO A 537 7.78 33.16 19.62
N GLU A 538 7.07 32.75 18.55
CA GLU A 538 6.76 31.34 18.28
C GLU A 538 8.00 30.52 17.94
N ILE A 539 8.97 31.11 17.24
CA ILE A 539 10.26 30.48 16.94
C ILE A 539 11.06 30.24 18.22
N LEU A 540 11.09 31.21 19.13
CA LEU A 540 11.75 31.08 20.43
C LEU A 540 11.06 30.02 21.30
N ALA A 541 9.73 30.02 21.35
CA ALA A 541 8.95 29.01 22.05
C ALA A 541 9.18 27.59 21.48
N LEU A 542 9.28 27.46 20.16
CA LEU A 542 9.61 26.21 19.51
C LEU A 542 11.02 25.72 19.88
N ALA A 543 12.01 26.60 19.91
CA ALA A 543 13.36 26.26 20.35
C ALA A 543 13.36 25.77 21.79
N GLU A 544 12.69 26.48 22.70
CA GLU A 544 12.56 26.03 24.10
C GLU A 544 11.85 24.68 24.23
N ALA A 545 10.77 24.48 23.50
CA ALA A 545 10.04 23.20 23.47
C ALA A 545 10.91 22.06 22.91
N LEU A 546 11.71 22.32 21.88
CA LEU A 546 12.62 21.33 21.30
C LEU A 546 13.63 20.82 22.33
N PHE A 547 14.25 21.71 23.11
CA PHE A 547 15.25 21.31 24.10
C PHE A 547 14.66 20.65 25.37
N ARG A 548 13.32 20.66 25.51
CA ARG A 548 12.62 19.84 26.52
C ARG A 548 12.33 18.43 26.04
N THR A 549 12.50 18.14 24.75
CA THR A 549 12.28 16.79 24.20
C THR A 549 13.42 15.84 24.58
N SER A 550 13.14 14.54 24.57
CA SER A 550 14.12 13.50 24.93
C SER A 550 15.29 13.42 23.95
N GLN A 551 15.09 13.80 22.70
CA GLN A 551 16.09 13.74 21.62
C GLN A 551 16.06 15.00 20.74
N PRO A 552 16.47 16.16 21.24
CA PRO A 552 16.34 17.43 20.52
C PRO A 552 17.13 17.49 19.21
N GLY A 553 18.20 16.71 19.05
CA GLY A 553 19.10 16.79 17.90
C GLY A 553 18.57 16.16 16.59
N VAL A 554 17.49 15.36 16.67
CA VAL A 554 16.99 14.60 15.49
C VAL A 554 15.47 14.58 15.48
N CYS A 555 14.86 14.82 14.32
CA CYS A 555 13.41 14.65 14.17
C CYS A 555 13.05 13.15 14.04
N PRO A 556 11.76 12.77 14.16
CA PRO A 556 11.31 11.36 14.05
C PRO A 556 11.64 10.68 12.70
N ARG A 557 12.09 11.45 11.71
CA ARG A 557 12.52 10.99 10.39
C ARG A 557 14.04 10.89 10.22
N GLY A 558 14.82 11.06 11.31
CA GLY A 558 16.27 10.97 11.30
C GLY A 558 16.98 12.22 10.73
N ARG A 559 16.26 13.33 10.42
CA ARG A 559 16.91 14.58 10.01
C ARG A 559 17.37 15.36 11.24
N ARG A 560 18.50 16.05 11.13
CA ARG A 560 18.96 16.97 12.18
C ARG A 560 17.98 18.12 12.34
N THR A 561 17.66 18.46 13.59
CA THR A 561 16.79 19.58 13.96
C THR A 561 17.58 20.88 14.02
N PHE A 562 18.85 20.82 14.43
CA PHE A 562 19.76 21.97 14.45
C PHE A 562 21.21 21.52 14.21
N VAL A 563 22.05 22.48 13.90
CA VAL A 563 23.51 22.36 13.82
C VAL A 563 24.09 23.50 14.65
N GLU A 564 25.07 23.20 15.48
CA GLU A 564 25.78 24.13 16.32
C GLU A 564 27.21 24.30 15.83
N TRP A 565 27.69 25.55 15.84
CA TRP A 565 29.08 25.90 15.67
C TRP A 565 29.54 26.64 16.92
N THR A 566 30.44 26.05 17.66
CA THR A 566 31.02 26.72 18.84
C THR A 566 31.93 27.88 18.44
N ASP A 567 32.19 28.82 19.34
CA ASP A 567 33.13 29.92 19.08
C ASP A 567 34.52 29.40 18.71
N ALA A 568 34.95 28.25 19.27
CA ALA A 568 36.18 27.57 18.90
C ALA A 568 36.14 27.03 17.46
N ASP A 569 34.98 26.52 16.99
CA ASP A 569 34.81 26.05 15.60
C ASP A 569 34.82 27.21 14.61
N LEU A 570 34.20 28.31 14.99
CA LEU A 570 34.20 29.55 14.20
C LEU A 570 35.62 30.15 14.15
N GLY A 571 36.30 30.25 15.28
CA GLY A 571 37.66 30.74 15.34
C GLY A 571 38.63 29.94 14.49
N ARG A 572 38.52 28.60 14.47
CA ARG A 572 39.33 27.76 13.60
C ARG A 572 39.09 27.96 12.10
N ARG A 573 37.94 28.49 11.72
CA ARG A 573 37.58 28.72 10.31
C ARG A 573 37.94 30.12 9.81
N PHE A 574 38.04 31.08 10.72
CA PHE A 574 38.40 32.46 10.36
C PHE A 574 39.91 32.76 10.56
N GLY A 575 40.66 31.87 11.15
CA GLY A 575 42.13 31.95 11.36
C GLY A 575 42.45 32.27 12.80
#